data_fc8855516485bd063a5c268440ba3d3d
#
_entry.id   fc8855516485bd063a5c268440ba3d3d
#
_cell.length_a   1.000
_cell.length_b   1.000
_cell.length_c   1.000
_cell.angle_alpha   90.00
_cell.angle_beta   90.00
_cell.angle_gamma   90.00
#
_symmetry.space_group_name_H-M   'P 1'
#
loop_
_entity.id
_entity.type
_entity.pdbx_description
1 polymer ?
#
loop_
_entity_poly.entity_id
_entity_poly.type
_entity_poly.pdbx_seq_one_letter_code
_entity_poly.pdbx_strand_id
1 'polypeptide(L)'
;EYLVMQMAKSSGIKTVPFALINLPSQNNAFAYITKRIDRENGQILAMEDFCQLEGRLTEDKYRGSYERCGKIVSKYSANSGLDLAEMFIRIIFSFAVGNSDMHLKNFSLIETSQLSEEYVLSAAYDMLSTNVVIPEDTEQLALTTNGKKHNLHRKDFLVLAETIGINPKSAEKIIDKIVKMIPAYIEMCKASYMPDDMKDSLEKLMTERIEALRK
;
A
#
# COMPACT_ATOMS: atom_id res chain seq x y z
N GLU A 1 4.43 -6.85 9.31
CA GLU A 1 4.92 -6.13 8.13
C GLU A 1 5.51 -7.07 7.10
N TYR A 2 6.51 -7.93 7.42
CA TYR A 2 7.16 -8.84 6.48
C TYR A 2 6.19 -9.67 5.63
N LEU A 3 5.19 -10.30 6.25
CA LEU A 3 4.17 -11.08 5.55
C LEU A 3 3.39 -10.24 4.54
N VAL A 4 2.91 -9.06 4.95
CA VAL A 4 2.11 -8.19 4.08
C VAL A 4 2.95 -7.64 2.92
N MET A 5 4.22 -7.32 3.16
CA MET A 5 5.17 -6.95 2.10
C MET A 5 5.41 -8.10 1.11
N GLN A 6 5.46 -9.37 1.58
CA GLN A 6 5.53 -10.53 0.68
C GLN A 6 4.25 -10.68 -0.16
N MET A 7 3.07 -10.51 0.44
CA MET A 7 1.79 -10.52 -0.27
C MET A 7 1.76 -9.39 -1.33
N ALA A 8 2.19 -8.18 -0.99
CA ALA A 8 2.27 -7.06 -1.92
C ALA A 8 3.17 -7.38 -3.11
N LYS A 9 4.37 -7.91 -2.84
CA LYS A 9 5.32 -8.33 -3.89
C LYS A 9 4.73 -9.42 -4.79
N SER A 10 4.05 -10.42 -4.23
CA SER A 10 3.39 -11.48 -4.98
C SER A 10 2.27 -10.97 -5.89
N SER A 11 1.65 -9.84 -5.52
CA SER A 11 0.64 -9.14 -6.32
C SER A 11 1.23 -8.32 -7.46
N GLY A 12 2.55 -8.27 -7.59
CA GLY A 12 3.24 -7.46 -8.58
C GLY A 12 3.32 -5.97 -8.21
N ILE A 13 3.06 -5.61 -6.95
CA ILE A 13 3.35 -4.27 -6.42
C ILE A 13 4.86 -4.13 -6.33
N LYS A 14 5.40 -3.03 -6.84
CA LYS A 14 6.81 -2.71 -6.74
C LYS A 14 7.15 -2.34 -5.30
N THR A 15 7.81 -3.24 -4.57
CA THR A 15 8.20 -3.05 -3.18
C THR A 15 9.67 -2.70 -3.03
N VAL A 16 10.04 -1.96 -1.97
CA VAL A 16 11.44 -1.84 -1.56
C VAL A 16 12.03 -3.24 -1.29
N PRO A 17 13.34 -3.47 -1.45
CA PRO A 17 13.98 -4.70 -0.99
C PRO A 17 13.81 -4.84 0.53
N PHE A 18 13.36 -5.99 0.99
CA PHE A 18 13.15 -6.27 2.41
C PHE A 18 13.54 -7.70 2.76
N ALA A 19 13.84 -7.95 4.03
CA ALA A 19 14.14 -9.27 4.55
C ALA A 19 13.73 -9.41 6.03
N LEU A 20 13.60 -10.66 6.47
CA LEU A 20 13.45 -11.04 7.87
C LEU A 20 14.72 -11.77 8.29
N ILE A 21 15.39 -11.28 9.32
CA ILE A 21 16.64 -11.84 9.84
C ILE A 21 16.37 -12.47 11.20
N ASN A 22 16.78 -13.72 11.38
CA ASN A 22 16.77 -14.36 12.69
C ASN A 22 17.93 -13.82 13.54
N LEU A 23 17.65 -13.45 14.78
CA LEU A 23 18.61 -12.97 15.78
C LEU A 23 18.81 -14.03 16.86
N PRO A 24 19.69 -15.06 16.67
CA PRO A 24 19.84 -16.16 17.60
C PRO A 24 20.27 -15.73 19.00
N SER A 25 21.03 -14.64 19.11
CA SER A 25 21.49 -14.05 20.36
C SER A 25 20.38 -13.41 21.23
N GLN A 26 19.18 -13.24 20.67
CA GLN A 26 18.02 -12.63 21.32
C GLN A 26 16.82 -13.58 21.36
N ASN A 27 17.01 -14.79 21.88
CA ASN A 27 15.96 -15.82 22.00
C ASN A 27 15.26 -16.15 20.67
N ASN A 28 16.02 -16.19 19.56
CA ASN A 28 15.50 -16.40 18.20
C ASN A 28 14.46 -15.35 17.77
N ALA A 29 14.56 -14.12 18.25
CA ALA A 29 13.75 -13.02 17.74
C ALA A 29 14.08 -12.73 16.28
N PHE A 30 13.09 -12.17 15.56
CA PHE A 30 13.29 -11.75 14.18
C PHE A 30 13.43 -10.23 14.12
N ALA A 31 14.33 -9.76 13.24
CA ALA A 31 14.39 -8.35 12.81
C ALA A 31 13.91 -8.22 11.37
N TYR A 32 12.96 -7.32 11.15
CA TYR A 32 12.56 -6.91 9.82
C TYR A 32 13.47 -5.78 9.35
N ILE A 33 14.01 -5.90 8.13
CA ILE A 33 14.89 -4.90 7.53
C ILE A 33 14.40 -4.51 6.15
N THR A 34 14.57 -3.25 5.80
CA THR A 34 14.32 -2.70 4.46
C THR A 34 15.54 -1.93 3.96
N LYS A 35 15.78 -2.02 2.64
CA LYS A 35 16.79 -1.20 2.00
C LYS A 35 16.25 0.22 1.75
N ARG A 36 17.00 1.24 2.13
CA ARG A 36 16.71 2.63 1.72
C ARG A 36 16.87 2.76 0.21
N ILE A 37 15.81 3.23 -0.45
CA ILE A 37 15.78 3.38 -1.91
C ILE A 37 16.25 4.75 -2.38
N ASP A 38 16.31 5.72 -1.47
CA ASP A 38 16.85 7.05 -1.71
C ASP A 38 18.39 7.12 -1.63
N ARG A 39 19.05 5.94 -1.53
CA ARG A 39 20.51 5.78 -1.51
C ARG A 39 20.94 4.77 -2.56
N GLU A 40 21.64 5.23 -3.58
CA GLU A 40 22.15 4.37 -4.65
C GLU A 40 23.61 4.70 -4.96
N ASN A 41 24.49 3.69 -4.88
CA ASN A 41 25.93 3.82 -5.21
C ASN A 41 26.63 5.00 -4.52
N GLY A 42 26.27 5.26 -3.25
CA GLY A 42 26.82 6.39 -2.49
C GLY A 42 26.18 7.76 -2.79
N GLN A 43 25.23 7.80 -3.71
CA GLN A 43 24.47 8.99 -4.08
C GLN A 43 23.14 9.06 -3.31
N ILE A 44 22.63 10.28 -3.16
CA ILE A 44 21.32 10.55 -2.56
C ILE A 44 20.37 10.96 -3.70
N LEU A 45 19.25 10.23 -3.84
CA LEU A 45 18.15 10.61 -4.73
C LEU A 45 17.19 11.51 -3.97
N ALA A 46 16.70 12.57 -4.61
CA ALA A 46 15.64 13.39 -4.05
C ALA A 46 14.36 12.55 -3.90
N MET A 47 13.75 12.60 -2.71
CA MET A 47 12.53 11.84 -2.39
C MET A 47 11.68 12.66 -1.44
N GLU A 48 10.41 12.86 -1.80
CA GLU A 48 9.43 13.56 -0.97
C GLU A 48 8.14 12.76 -0.86
N ASP A 49 7.62 12.66 0.36
CA ASP A 49 6.32 12.04 0.59
C ASP A 49 5.16 12.98 0.20
N PHE A 50 3.97 12.42 0.01
CA PHE A 50 2.81 13.21 -0.43
C PHE A 50 2.34 14.24 0.61
N CYS A 51 2.67 14.04 1.89
CA CYS A 51 2.42 15.03 2.92
C CYS A 51 3.30 16.28 2.70
N GLN A 52 4.60 16.08 2.38
CA GLN A 52 5.54 17.15 2.03
C GLN A 52 5.14 17.86 0.74
N LEU A 53 4.79 17.09 -0.32
CA LEU A 53 4.36 17.65 -1.62
C LEU A 53 3.07 18.48 -1.53
N GLU A 54 2.23 18.22 -0.51
CA GLU A 54 1.06 19.04 -0.19
C GLU A 54 1.37 20.22 0.76
N GLY A 55 2.61 20.39 1.19
CA GLY A 55 3.00 21.42 2.15
C GLY A 55 2.39 21.22 3.54
N ARG A 56 2.15 19.98 3.95
CA ARG A 56 1.52 19.60 5.22
C ARG A 56 2.52 19.16 6.26
N LEU A 57 2.17 19.36 7.52
CA LEU A 57 2.93 18.83 8.66
C LEU A 57 2.59 17.35 8.89
N THR A 58 3.45 16.67 9.66
CA THR A 58 3.29 15.23 9.96
C THR A 58 1.98 14.90 10.66
N GLU A 59 1.48 15.78 11.51
CA GLU A 59 0.19 15.64 12.21
C GLU A 59 -1.01 15.59 11.25
N ASP A 60 -0.85 16.12 10.05
CA ASP A 60 -1.90 16.14 9.03
C ASP A 60 -1.85 14.93 8.06
N LYS A 61 -0.98 13.95 8.31
CA LYS A 61 -0.76 12.80 7.41
C LYS A 61 -2.01 11.99 7.07
N TYR A 62 -3.03 12.01 7.93
CA TYR A 62 -4.34 11.35 7.72
C TYR A 62 -5.41 12.26 7.12
N ARG A 63 -5.11 13.55 6.93
CA ARG A 63 -6.05 14.52 6.36
C ARG A 63 -5.88 14.59 4.85
N GLY A 64 -6.67 13.83 4.11
CA GLY A 64 -6.59 13.79 2.65
C GLY A 64 -7.55 12.78 2.03
N SER A 65 -7.38 12.60 0.73
CA SER A 65 -8.10 11.57 -0.02
C SER A 65 -7.19 10.96 -1.07
N TYR A 66 -7.50 9.74 -1.50
CA TYR A 66 -6.73 9.11 -2.57
C TYR A 66 -6.92 9.78 -3.93
N GLU A 67 -8.02 10.50 -4.14
CA GLU A 67 -8.21 11.37 -5.30
C GLU A 67 -7.17 12.50 -5.33
N ARG A 68 -6.84 13.07 -4.16
CA ARG A 68 -5.76 14.08 -4.05
C ARG A 68 -4.39 13.47 -4.31
N CYS A 69 -4.14 12.26 -3.79
CA CYS A 69 -2.92 11.51 -4.10
C CYS A 69 -2.77 11.30 -5.62
N GLY A 70 -3.87 10.96 -6.31
CA GLY A 70 -3.88 10.83 -7.76
C GLY A 70 -3.52 12.16 -8.48
N LYS A 71 -3.97 13.30 -7.97
CA LYS A 71 -3.59 14.61 -8.53
C LYS A 71 -2.10 14.90 -8.35
N ILE A 72 -1.50 14.50 -7.22
CA ILE A 72 -0.05 14.63 -6.98
C ILE A 72 0.71 13.81 -8.04
N VAL A 73 0.34 12.53 -8.21
CA VAL A 73 0.98 11.67 -9.22
C VAL A 73 0.82 12.25 -10.62
N SER A 74 -0.39 12.66 -10.99
CA SER A 74 -0.65 13.25 -12.33
C SER A 74 0.15 14.52 -12.60
N LYS A 75 0.43 15.30 -11.55
CA LYS A 75 1.13 16.59 -11.68
C LYS A 75 2.65 16.44 -11.72
N TYR A 76 3.20 15.52 -10.94
CA TYR A 76 4.63 15.50 -10.67
C TYR A 76 5.35 14.24 -11.19
N SER A 77 4.63 13.17 -11.54
CA SER A 77 5.28 11.96 -12.06
C SER A 77 5.56 12.06 -13.56
N ALA A 78 6.79 11.70 -13.94
CA ALA A 78 7.19 11.55 -15.34
C ALA A 78 6.46 10.37 -16.03
N ASN A 79 5.98 9.38 -15.26
CA ASN A 79 5.28 8.19 -15.74
C ASN A 79 3.85 8.09 -15.17
N SER A 80 3.11 9.22 -15.14
CA SER A 80 1.86 9.35 -14.40
C SER A 80 0.86 8.22 -14.63
N GLY A 81 0.69 7.74 -15.87
CA GLY A 81 -0.25 6.67 -16.19
C GLY A 81 0.09 5.33 -15.51
N LEU A 82 1.36 4.95 -15.48
CA LEU A 82 1.83 3.74 -14.81
C LEU A 82 1.78 3.91 -13.29
N ASP A 83 2.18 5.06 -12.80
CA ASP A 83 2.22 5.36 -11.36
C ASP A 83 0.82 5.49 -10.76
N LEU A 84 -0.17 6.00 -11.49
CA LEU A 84 -1.57 5.97 -11.07
C LEU A 84 -2.10 4.53 -10.94
N ALA A 85 -1.79 3.66 -11.90
CA ALA A 85 -2.18 2.25 -11.83
C ALA A 85 -1.48 1.54 -10.66
N GLU A 86 -0.20 1.82 -10.43
CA GLU A 86 0.58 1.31 -9.29
C GLU A 86 0.03 1.83 -7.94
N MET A 87 -0.29 3.12 -7.84
CA MET A 87 -0.94 3.67 -6.65
C MET A 87 -2.30 3.03 -6.40
N PHE A 88 -3.10 2.84 -7.44
CA PHE A 88 -4.43 2.25 -7.33
C PHE A 88 -4.38 0.79 -6.84
N ILE A 89 -3.47 -0.04 -7.39
CA ILE A 89 -3.33 -1.42 -6.90
C ILE A 89 -2.90 -1.45 -5.43
N ARG A 90 -2.05 -0.53 -4.96
CA ARG A 90 -1.67 -0.42 -3.54
C ARG A 90 -2.86 -0.08 -2.65
N ILE A 91 -3.76 0.79 -3.10
CA ILE A 91 -4.98 1.15 -2.36
C ILE A 91 -5.92 -0.06 -2.25
N ILE A 92 -6.17 -0.77 -3.37
CA ILE A 92 -7.01 -1.98 -3.37
C ILE A 92 -6.39 -3.07 -2.50
N PHE A 93 -5.07 -3.28 -2.59
CA PHE A 93 -4.34 -4.22 -1.77
C PHE A 93 -4.44 -3.86 -0.28
N SER A 94 -4.20 -2.59 0.09
CA SER A 94 -4.31 -2.11 1.47
C SER A 94 -5.69 -2.36 2.05
N PHE A 95 -6.75 -2.10 1.29
CA PHE A 95 -8.11 -2.44 1.68
C PHE A 95 -8.27 -3.95 1.90
N ALA A 96 -7.78 -4.77 0.99
CA ALA A 96 -7.95 -6.23 1.03
C ALA A 96 -7.24 -6.88 2.22
N VAL A 97 -6.07 -6.38 2.63
CA VAL A 97 -5.29 -6.92 3.76
C VAL A 97 -5.50 -6.18 5.07
N GLY A 98 -6.38 -5.17 5.12
CA GLY A 98 -6.66 -4.39 6.32
C GLY A 98 -5.52 -3.47 6.76
N ASN A 99 -4.85 -2.84 5.79
CA ASN A 99 -3.89 -1.77 6.06
C ASN A 99 -4.62 -0.42 6.11
N SER A 100 -5.08 -0.02 7.28
CA SER A 100 -5.71 1.28 7.52
C SER A 100 -4.72 2.40 7.79
N ASP A 101 -3.40 2.15 7.68
CA ASP A 101 -2.34 3.15 7.89
C ASP A 101 -1.64 3.61 6.60
N MET A 102 -2.19 3.31 5.42
CA MET A 102 -1.64 3.77 4.15
C MET A 102 -1.96 5.26 3.90
N HIS A 103 -1.34 6.13 4.70
CA HIS A 103 -1.55 7.58 4.70
C HIS A 103 -0.61 8.33 3.74
N LEU A 104 -0.68 9.67 3.72
CA LEU A 104 0.09 10.53 2.79
C LEU A 104 1.61 10.30 2.85
N LYS A 105 2.17 9.91 4.00
CA LYS A 105 3.62 9.68 4.14
C LYS A 105 4.07 8.30 3.64
N ASN A 106 3.13 7.39 3.35
CA ASN A 106 3.42 6.04 2.82
C ASN A 106 3.41 6.02 1.28
N PHE A 107 3.21 7.18 0.66
CA PHE A 107 3.44 7.42 -0.76
C PHE A 107 4.50 8.49 -0.93
N SER A 108 5.48 8.25 -1.80
CA SER A 108 6.51 9.23 -2.12
C SER A 108 6.78 9.25 -3.61
N LEU A 109 7.22 10.39 -4.10
CA LEU A 109 7.91 10.48 -5.38
C LEU A 109 9.41 10.44 -5.15
N ILE A 110 10.12 9.75 -6.02
CA ILE A 110 11.57 9.61 -5.97
C ILE A 110 12.17 9.96 -7.33
N GLU A 111 13.31 10.61 -7.31
CA GLU A 111 14.07 10.93 -8.50
C GLU A 111 14.54 9.65 -9.21
N THR A 112 14.47 9.62 -10.54
CA THR A 112 14.83 8.43 -11.34
C THR A 112 16.33 8.17 -11.37
N SER A 113 17.13 9.24 -11.32
CA SER A 113 18.58 9.23 -11.14
C SER A 113 19.04 10.58 -10.59
N GLN A 114 20.19 10.63 -9.97
CA GLN A 114 20.71 11.86 -9.35
C GLN A 114 20.71 13.03 -10.35
N LEU A 115 20.11 14.14 -9.97
CA LEU A 115 19.98 15.38 -10.75
C LEU A 115 19.22 15.23 -12.07
N SER A 116 18.38 14.19 -12.20
CA SER A 116 17.53 14.02 -13.40
C SER A 116 16.34 14.98 -13.44
N GLU A 117 15.92 15.50 -12.27
CA GLU A 117 14.69 16.29 -12.11
C GLU A 117 13.43 15.54 -12.59
N GLU A 118 13.53 14.25 -12.89
CA GLU A 118 12.43 13.37 -13.25
C GLU A 118 12.05 12.51 -12.06
N TYR A 119 10.78 12.57 -11.67
CA TYR A 119 10.26 11.88 -10.49
C TYR A 119 9.24 10.82 -10.89
N VAL A 120 9.23 9.72 -10.16
CA VAL A 120 8.26 8.61 -10.31
C VAL A 120 7.77 8.16 -8.95
N LEU A 121 6.65 7.44 -8.91
CA LEU A 121 6.17 6.85 -7.67
C LEU A 121 7.21 5.86 -7.13
N SER A 122 7.64 6.08 -5.88
CA SER A 122 8.61 5.21 -5.22
C SER A 122 8.10 3.77 -5.10
N ALA A 123 9.00 2.81 -4.90
CA ALA A 123 8.61 1.47 -4.48
C ALA A 123 7.83 1.53 -3.15
N ALA A 124 6.86 0.62 -2.96
CA ALA A 124 6.03 0.55 -1.75
C ALA A 124 6.86 0.09 -0.55
N TYR A 125 6.58 0.67 0.59
CA TYR A 125 7.17 0.37 1.90
C TYR A 125 6.08 0.51 2.97
N ASP A 126 6.37 0.05 4.19
CA ASP A 126 5.52 0.24 5.37
C ASP A 126 4.08 -0.29 5.17
N MET A 127 3.99 -1.54 4.67
CA MET A 127 2.71 -2.19 4.44
C MET A 127 2.49 -3.29 5.48
N LEU A 128 1.46 -3.12 6.31
CA LEU A 128 1.09 -4.09 7.34
C LEU A 128 -0.43 -4.14 7.49
N SER A 129 -0.95 -5.20 8.11
CA SER A 129 -2.37 -5.31 8.43
C SER A 129 -2.63 -4.63 9.78
N THR A 130 -2.88 -3.32 9.76
CA THR A 130 -3.10 -2.53 10.98
C THR A 130 -4.36 -2.95 11.71
N ASN A 131 -5.43 -3.29 10.99
CA ASN A 131 -6.69 -3.77 11.63
C ASN A 131 -6.53 -5.09 12.41
N VAL A 132 -5.48 -5.90 12.11
CA VAL A 132 -5.17 -7.11 12.90
C VAL A 132 -4.28 -6.78 14.11
N VAL A 133 -3.36 -5.83 13.95
CA VAL A 133 -2.42 -5.42 15.02
C VAL A 133 -3.10 -4.50 16.04
N ILE A 134 -4.03 -3.68 15.58
CA ILE A 134 -4.79 -2.71 16.38
C ILE A 134 -6.29 -2.96 16.10
N PRO A 135 -6.91 -3.96 16.75
CA PRO A 135 -8.31 -4.33 16.49
C PRO A 135 -9.32 -3.21 16.79
N GLU A 136 -8.95 -2.24 17.59
CA GLU A 136 -9.76 -1.06 17.91
C GLU A 136 -9.87 -0.08 16.74
N ASP A 137 -8.93 -0.15 15.78
CA ASP A 137 -9.02 0.64 14.55
C ASP A 137 -10.03 0.01 13.59
N THR A 138 -11.16 0.68 13.44
CA THR A 138 -12.26 0.24 12.58
C THR A 138 -12.24 0.88 11.20
N GLU A 139 -11.30 1.78 10.91
CA GLU A 139 -11.16 2.38 9.58
C GLU A 139 -10.75 1.33 8.55
N GLN A 140 -11.30 1.42 7.36
CA GLN A 140 -10.96 0.49 6.28
C GLN A 140 -9.77 0.98 5.45
N LEU A 141 -9.55 2.28 5.43
CA LEU A 141 -8.43 2.96 4.76
C LEU A 141 -8.05 4.22 5.53
N ALA A 142 -6.78 4.59 5.46
CA ALA A 142 -6.22 5.79 6.11
C ALA A 142 -6.80 7.11 5.58
N LEU A 143 -7.00 7.19 4.27
CA LEU A 143 -7.52 8.37 3.58
C LEU A 143 -8.91 8.07 3.01
N THR A 144 -9.68 9.11 2.74
CA THR A 144 -11.00 8.94 2.13
C THR A 144 -10.89 8.46 0.68
N THR A 145 -11.86 7.64 0.29
CA THR A 145 -12.10 7.18 -1.08
C THR A 145 -13.57 7.45 -1.38
N ASN A 146 -13.85 8.20 -2.43
CA ASN A 146 -15.23 8.63 -2.74
C ASN A 146 -15.93 9.25 -1.51
N GLY A 147 -15.17 10.06 -0.75
CA GLY A 147 -15.62 10.73 0.47
C GLY A 147 -15.83 9.83 1.69
N LYS A 148 -15.44 8.55 1.65
CA LYS A 148 -15.68 7.55 2.70
C LYS A 148 -14.38 6.93 3.21
N LYS A 149 -14.38 6.46 4.46
CA LYS A 149 -13.37 5.57 5.05
C LYS A 149 -13.94 4.23 5.50
N HIS A 150 -15.29 4.10 5.51
CA HIS A 150 -16.02 2.92 5.95
C HIS A 150 -17.05 2.50 4.91
N ASN A 151 -17.53 1.25 5.00
CA ASN A 151 -18.51 0.69 4.06
C ASN A 151 -18.11 0.86 2.59
N LEU A 152 -16.81 0.64 2.33
CA LEU A 152 -16.24 0.70 1.00
C LEU A 152 -16.59 -0.58 0.22
N HIS A 153 -17.02 -0.39 -1.02
CA HIS A 153 -17.36 -1.45 -1.94
C HIS A 153 -16.66 -1.22 -3.29
N ARG A 154 -16.68 -2.22 -4.15
CA ARG A 154 -16.11 -2.16 -5.51
C ARG A 154 -16.44 -0.85 -6.24
N LYS A 155 -17.69 -0.40 -6.18
CA LYS A 155 -18.13 0.84 -6.83
C LYS A 155 -17.38 2.09 -6.36
N ASP A 156 -17.01 2.17 -5.08
CA ASP A 156 -16.28 3.33 -4.55
C ASP A 156 -14.86 3.41 -5.14
N PHE A 157 -14.23 2.26 -5.33
CA PHE A 157 -12.92 2.16 -6.00
C PHE A 157 -12.99 2.43 -7.50
N LEU A 158 -14.07 2.02 -8.17
CA LEU A 158 -14.26 2.35 -9.59
C LEU A 158 -14.45 3.86 -9.78
N VAL A 159 -15.18 4.53 -8.90
CA VAL A 159 -15.32 6.00 -8.89
C VAL A 159 -13.97 6.67 -8.63
N LEU A 160 -13.17 6.15 -7.67
CA LEU A 160 -11.82 6.64 -7.46
C LEU A 160 -10.97 6.52 -8.74
N ALA A 161 -10.97 5.34 -9.37
CA ALA A 161 -10.21 5.08 -10.59
C ALA A 161 -10.56 6.06 -11.71
N GLU A 162 -11.86 6.29 -11.95
CA GLU A 162 -12.34 7.27 -12.93
C GLU A 162 -11.87 8.68 -12.59
N THR A 163 -12.00 9.08 -11.32
CA THR A 163 -11.60 10.42 -10.83
C THR A 163 -10.12 10.70 -11.02
N ILE A 164 -9.26 9.68 -10.87
CA ILE A 164 -7.81 9.81 -11.07
C ILE A 164 -7.35 9.49 -12.49
N GLY A 165 -8.29 9.24 -13.42
CA GLY A 165 -7.99 9.06 -14.84
C GLY A 165 -7.58 7.65 -15.25
N ILE A 166 -7.90 6.62 -14.46
CA ILE A 166 -7.68 5.21 -14.83
C ILE A 166 -8.86 4.71 -15.66
N ASN A 167 -8.56 4.07 -16.79
CA ASN A 167 -9.59 3.46 -17.63
C ASN A 167 -10.40 2.41 -16.83
N PRO A 168 -11.74 2.41 -16.92
CA PRO A 168 -12.60 1.50 -16.15
C PRO A 168 -12.25 0.02 -16.29
N LYS A 169 -11.97 -0.45 -17.52
CA LYS A 169 -11.55 -1.85 -17.74
C LYS A 169 -10.21 -2.20 -17.07
N SER A 170 -9.30 -1.23 -16.97
CA SER A 170 -8.03 -1.41 -16.24
C SER A 170 -8.27 -1.46 -14.75
N ALA A 171 -9.12 -0.59 -14.22
CA ALA A 171 -9.50 -0.59 -12.81
C ALA A 171 -10.15 -1.92 -12.39
N GLU A 172 -11.11 -2.42 -13.17
CA GLU A 172 -11.73 -3.73 -12.94
C GLU A 172 -10.70 -4.86 -12.90
N LYS A 173 -9.78 -4.90 -13.88
CA LYS A 173 -8.72 -5.92 -13.91
C LYS A 173 -7.80 -5.86 -12.70
N ILE A 174 -7.49 -4.67 -12.20
CA ILE A 174 -6.67 -4.50 -10.99
C ILE A 174 -7.41 -5.03 -9.76
N ILE A 175 -8.69 -4.66 -9.59
CA ILE A 175 -9.52 -5.17 -8.49
C ILE A 175 -9.62 -6.70 -8.58
N ASP A 176 -9.97 -7.24 -9.74
CA ASP A 176 -10.11 -8.69 -9.95
C ASP A 176 -8.80 -9.45 -9.73
N LYS A 177 -7.66 -8.84 -10.04
CA LYS A 177 -6.34 -9.41 -9.74
C LYS A 177 -6.16 -9.61 -8.25
N ILE A 178 -6.43 -8.59 -7.42
CA ILE A 178 -6.31 -8.69 -5.95
C ILE A 178 -7.32 -9.71 -5.41
N VAL A 179 -8.57 -9.68 -5.88
CA VAL A 179 -9.59 -10.67 -5.49
C VAL A 179 -9.12 -12.11 -5.75
N LYS A 180 -8.48 -12.37 -6.89
CA LYS A 180 -7.94 -13.69 -7.25
C LYS A 180 -6.73 -14.12 -6.43
N MET A 181 -5.98 -13.17 -5.86
CA MET A 181 -4.80 -13.46 -5.04
C MET A 181 -5.13 -13.87 -3.61
N ILE A 182 -6.33 -13.62 -3.10
CA ILE A 182 -6.68 -13.87 -1.70
C ILE A 182 -6.43 -15.32 -1.25
N PRO A 183 -6.78 -16.38 -2.00
CA PRO A 183 -6.43 -17.73 -1.59
C PRO A 183 -4.93 -17.92 -1.37
N ALA A 184 -4.09 -17.33 -2.22
CA ALA A 184 -2.64 -17.38 -2.06
C ALA A 184 -2.18 -16.60 -0.81
N TYR A 185 -2.81 -15.46 -0.50
CA TYR A 185 -2.51 -14.72 0.73
C TYR A 185 -2.86 -15.52 1.99
N ILE A 186 -3.98 -16.23 1.99
CA ILE A 186 -4.40 -17.10 3.09
C ILE A 186 -3.34 -18.20 3.31
N GLU A 187 -2.85 -18.85 2.25
CA GLU A 187 -1.79 -19.85 2.38
C GLU A 187 -0.47 -19.24 2.88
N MET A 188 -0.09 -18.06 2.40
CA MET A 188 1.06 -17.31 2.93
C MET A 188 0.88 -16.96 4.41
N CYS A 189 -0.33 -16.59 4.82
CA CYS A 189 -0.67 -16.29 6.22
C CYS A 189 -0.48 -17.54 7.09
N LYS A 190 -1.05 -18.67 6.70
CA LYS A 190 -0.92 -19.96 7.41
C LYS A 190 0.53 -20.39 7.58
N ALA A 191 1.36 -20.20 6.55
CA ALA A 191 2.78 -20.53 6.56
C ALA A 191 3.67 -19.50 7.30
N SER A 192 3.11 -18.39 7.77
CA SER A 192 3.86 -17.30 8.40
C SER A 192 4.24 -17.60 9.85
N TYR A 193 5.13 -16.75 10.39
CA TYR A 193 5.51 -16.75 11.81
C TYR A 193 4.53 -16.01 12.73
N MET A 194 3.39 -15.56 12.20
CA MET A 194 2.37 -14.88 13.02
C MET A 194 1.78 -15.85 14.06
N PRO A 195 1.35 -15.35 15.23
CA PRO A 195 0.51 -16.10 16.17
C PRO A 195 -0.78 -16.58 15.51
N ASP A 196 -1.29 -17.73 15.94
CA ASP A 196 -2.43 -18.36 15.27
C ASP A 196 -3.71 -17.55 15.39
N ASP A 197 -3.95 -16.88 16.51
CA ASP A 197 -5.07 -15.94 16.70
C ASP A 197 -5.04 -14.75 15.73
N MET A 198 -3.83 -14.25 15.42
CA MET A 198 -3.65 -13.20 14.42
C MET A 198 -3.81 -13.73 12.99
N LYS A 199 -3.42 -14.98 12.71
CA LYS A 199 -3.67 -15.63 11.41
C LYS A 199 -5.16 -15.76 11.15
N ASP A 200 -5.91 -16.26 12.13
CA ASP A 200 -7.37 -16.41 12.03
C ASP A 200 -8.05 -15.07 11.81
N SER A 201 -7.60 -14.04 12.53
CA SER A 201 -8.12 -12.67 12.39
C SER A 201 -7.85 -12.10 10.99
N LEU A 202 -6.65 -12.31 10.46
CA LEU A 202 -6.27 -11.84 9.12
C LEU A 202 -7.03 -12.59 8.01
N GLU A 203 -7.18 -13.90 8.12
CA GLU A 203 -7.95 -14.72 7.16
C GLU A 203 -9.43 -14.29 7.13
N LYS A 204 -10.05 -14.10 8.30
CA LYS A 204 -11.42 -13.60 8.42
C LYS A 204 -11.57 -12.22 7.78
N LEU A 205 -10.67 -11.30 8.12
CA LEU A 205 -10.68 -9.93 7.57
C LEU A 205 -10.56 -9.94 6.04
N MET A 206 -9.58 -10.66 5.48
CA MET A 206 -9.41 -10.76 4.03
C MET A 206 -10.64 -11.35 3.35
N THR A 207 -11.29 -12.34 3.96
CA THR A 207 -12.53 -12.95 3.44
C THR A 207 -13.69 -11.94 3.41
N GLU A 208 -13.85 -11.14 4.46
CA GLU A 208 -14.86 -10.09 4.51
C GLU A 208 -14.60 -8.98 3.47
N ARG A 209 -13.33 -8.55 3.31
CA ARG A 209 -12.95 -7.50 2.34
C ARG A 209 -13.16 -7.95 0.90
N ILE A 210 -12.88 -9.22 0.58
CA ILE A 210 -13.08 -9.74 -0.77
C ILE A 210 -14.57 -9.72 -1.17
N GLU A 211 -15.49 -10.01 -0.25
CA GLU A 211 -16.91 -9.94 -0.53
C GLU A 211 -17.36 -8.52 -0.89
N ALA A 212 -16.76 -7.50 -0.27
CA ALA A 212 -17.02 -6.10 -0.61
C ALA A 212 -16.45 -5.70 -1.99
N LEU A 213 -15.33 -6.34 -2.42
CA LEU A 213 -14.72 -6.11 -3.73
C LEU A 213 -15.38 -6.91 -4.86
N ARG A 214 -16.18 -7.94 -4.56
CA ARG A 214 -16.93 -8.72 -5.55
C ARG A 214 -18.27 -8.09 -5.93
N LYS A 215 -18.84 -7.32 -5.02
CA LYS A 215 -20.14 -6.60 -5.17
C LYS A 215 -19.91 -5.19 -5.67
#